data_22b445ba7aecd25d6c2b13e2d5ab785c
#
_entry.id   22b445ba7aecd25d6c2b13e2d5ab785c
#
_cell.length_a   1.000
_cell.length_b   1.000
_cell.length_c   1.000
_cell.angle_alpha   90.00
_cell.angle_beta   90.00
_cell.angle_gamma   90.00
#
_symmetry.space_group_name_H-M   'P 1'
#
loop_
_entity.id
_entity.type
_entity.pdbx_description
1 polymer ?
#
loop_
_entity_poly.entity_id
_entity_poly.type
_entity_poly.pdbx_seq_one_letter_code
_entity_poly.pdbx_strand_id
1 'polypeptide(L)'
;MASLTVRPAQPEDVGLLLGLFGELAEYEHLEHELKATEEQVREALFGERPAAEALIAERPAGAGDPRADEPTATEAEQEVLGYALFFPTFSSFLASTGVWLEDLFVREEHRGEGVGRALLSAVAALVQERGGERLEWAALDWNEPALGFYRKLGASTMNEWITHRLDGEALASVAAQGRR
;
A
#
# COMPACT_ATOMS: atom_id res chain seq x y z
N MET A 1 24.00 10.30 -0.68
CA MET A 1 22.71 9.75 -1.13
C MET A 1 21.66 10.37 -0.25
N ALA A 2 20.67 11.06 -0.82
CA ALA A 2 19.56 11.59 -0.05
C ALA A 2 18.84 10.45 0.67
N SER A 3 18.48 10.69 1.92
CA SER A 3 17.91 9.66 2.80
C SER A 3 16.46 9.38 2.39
N LEU A 4 16.19 8.21 1.82
CA LEU A 4 14.84 7.67 1.69
C LEU A 4 14.27 7.45 3.09
N THR A 5 13.11 8.02 3.36
CA THR A 5 12.37 7.88 4.62
C THR A 5 11.05 7.18 4.35
N VAL A 6 10.67 6.24 5.21
CA VAL A 6 9.32 5.64 5.23
C VAL A 6 8.68 6.02 6.55
N ARG A 7 7.51 6.66 6.48
CA ARG A 7 6.77 7.11 7.66
C ARG A 7 5.30 6.70 7.61
N PRO A 8 4.64 6.55 8.75
CA PRO A 8 3.18 6.44 8.79
C PRO A 8 2.52 7.67 8.14
N ALA A 9 1.43 7.43 7.42
CA ALA A 9 0.59 8.49 6.92
C ALA A 9 -0.08 9.26 8.08
N GLN A 10 -0.38 10.53 7.86
CA GLN A 10 -1.04 11.43 8.79
C GLN A 10 -2.37 11.91 8.19
N PRO A 11 -3.32 12.44 8.98
CA PRO A 11 -4.59 12.94 8.45
C PRO A 11 -4.46 13.99 7.34
N GLU A 12 -3.35 14.73 7.33
CA GLU A 12 -3.03 15.73 6.31
C GLU A 12 -2.65 15.12 4.96
N ASP A 13 -2.22 13.85 4.96
CA ASP A 13 -1.81 13.12 3.76
C ASP A 13 -3.00 12.57 2.94
N VAL A 14 -4.24 12.71 3.39
CA VAL A 14 -5.41 12.11 2.74
C VAL A 14 -5.54 12.51 1.27
N GLY A 15 -5.40 13.79 0.96
CA GLY A 15 -5.46 14.27 -0.43
C GLY A 15 -4.31 13.73 -1.28
N LEU A 16 -3.11 13.63 -0.71
CA LEU A 16 -1.94 13.02 -1.33
C LEU A 16 -2.18 11.53 -1.62
N LEU A 17 -2.66 10.77 -0.64
CA LEU A 17 -2.95 9.34 -0.79
C LEU A 17 -4.00 9.09 -1.86
N LEU A 18 -5.08 9.90 -1.88
CA LEU A 18 -6.11 9.77 -2.92
C LEU A 18 -5.53 10.04 -4.32
N GLY A 19 -4.61 11.00 -4.46
CA GLY A 19 -3.86 11.21 -5.69
C GLY A 19 -3.04 9.99 -6.10
N LEU A 20 -2.30 9.39 -5.16
CA LEU A 20 -1.50 8.18 -5.40
C LEU A 20 -2.36 6.95 -5.74
N PHE A 21 -3.58 6.84 -5.16
CA PHE A 21 -4.55 5.80 -5.57
C PHE A 21 -4.97 5.99 -7.03
N GLY A 22 -5.12 7.26 -7.46
CA GLY A 22 -5.38 7.58 -8.87
C GLY A 22 -4.23 7.16 -9.80
N GLU A 23 -2.98 7.45 -9.42
CA GLU A 23 -1.79 7.04 -10.17
C GLU A 23 -1.68 5.51 -10.27
N LEU A 24 -2.00 4.76 -9.20
CA LEU A 24 -2.05 3.31 -9.21
C LEU A 24 -3.17 2.80 -10.13
N ALA A 25 -4.38 3.36 -10.01
CA ALA A 25 -5.52 2.97 -10.83
C ALA A 25 -5.24 3.18 -12.33
N GLU A 26 -4.57 4.27 -12.70
CA GLU A 26 -4.11 4.51 -14.07
C GLU A 26 -3.10 3.44 -14.52
N TYR A 27 -2.11 3.13 -13.69
CA TYR A 27 -1.11 2.10 -13.98
C TYR A 27 -1.75 0.72 -14.22
N GLU A 28 -2.79 0.39 -13.47
CA GLU A 28 -3.51 -0.89 -13.56
C GLU A 28 -4.66 -0.88 -14.57
N HIS A 29 -4.95 0.25 -15.22
CA HIS A 29 -6.09 0.46 -16.13
C HIS A 29 -7.45 0.25 -15.45
N LEU A 30 -7.55 0.63 -14.18
CA LEU A 30 -8.72 0.47 -13.30
C LEU A 30 -9.29 1.82 -12.81
N GLU A 31 -9.07 2.93 -13.53
CA GLU A 31 -9.53 4.27 -13.14
C GLU A 31 -11.04 4.32 -12.91
N HIS A 32 -11.78 3.50 -13.66
CA HIS A 32 -13.24 3.39 -13.52
C HIS A 32 -13.70 2.72 -12.21
N GLU A 33 -12.81 2.02 -11.51
CA GLU A 33 -13.06 1.43 -10.19
C GLU A 33 -12.77 2.39 -9.04
N LEU A 34 -11.99 3.44 -9.25
CA LEU A 34 -11.67 4.42 -8.21
C LEU A 34 -12.89 5.30 -7.90
N LYS A 35 -13.54 5.00 -6.80
CA LYS A 35 -14.75 5.70 -6.31
C LYS A 35 -14.54 6.33 -4.94
N ALA A 36 -13.34 6.18 -4.37
CA ALA A 36 -13.01 6.70 -3.06
C ALA A 36 -13.05 8.23 -3.04
N THR A 37 -13.54 8.79 -1.94
CA THR A 37 -13.50 10.23 -1.65
C THR A 37 -12.53 10.50 -0.50
N GLU A 38 -12.05 11.74 -0.38
CA GLU A 38 -11.19 12.14 0.76
C GLU A 38 -11.85 11.85 2.12
N GLU A 39 -13.16 12.07 2.24
CA GLU A 39 -13.91 11.78 3.46
C GLU A 39 -13.88 10.30 3.81
N GLN A 40 -14.09 9.42 2.82
CA GLN A 40 -14.04 7.97 3.00
C GLN A 40 -12.63 7.49 3.34
N VAL A 41 -11.61 8.01 2.68
CA VAL A 41 -10.20 7.68 2.96
C VAL A 41 -9.82 8.15 4.37
N ARG A 42 -10.23 9.36 4.76
CA ARG A 42 -10.01 9.89 6.11
C ARG A 42 -10.63 9.02 7.18
N GLU A 43 -11.89 8.63 7.02
CA GLU A 43 -12.58 7.76 7.98
C GLU A 43 -11.93 6.37 8.03
N ALA A 44 -11.57 5.80 6.87
CA ALA A 44 -10.96 4.48 6.80
C ALA A 44 -9.57 4.40 7.44
N LEU A 45 -8.78 5.46 7.38
CA LEU A 45 -7.40 5.48 7.91
C LEU A 45 -7.29 6.13 9.29
N PHE A 46 -8.14 7.11 9.61
CA PHE A 46 -7.98 7.98 10.78
C PHE A 46 -9.26 8.16 11.60
N GLY A 47 -10.34 7.46 11.26
CA GLY A 47 -11.58 7.45 12.02
C GLY A 47 -11.45 6.76 13.38
N GLU A 48 -12.55 6.70 14.12
CA GLU A 48 -12.59 6.07 15.45
C GLU A 48 -12.17 4.59 15.43
N ARG A 49 -12.44 3.91 14.31
CA ARG A 49 -12.09 2.49 14.07
C ARG A 49 -11.44 2.36 12.69
N PRO A 50 -10.16 2.66 12.56
CA PRO A 50 -9.49 2.56 11.27
C PRO A 50 -9.60 1.17 10.67
N ALA A 51 -9.93 1.11 9.38
CA ALA A 51 -10.03 -0.15 8.63
C ALA A 51 -8.68 -0.56 8.02
N ALA A 52 -7.81 0.41 7.77
CA ALA A 52 -6.49 0.22 7.17
C ALA A 52 -5.47 1.22 7.72
N GLU A 53 -4.23 0.99 7.38
CA GLU A 53 -3.08 1.83 7.70
C GLU A 53 -2.28 2.10 6.43
N ALA A 54 -1.58 3.23 6.36
CA ALA A 54 -0.73 3.55 5.23
C ALA A 54 0.67 4.01 5.67
N LEU A 55 1.67 3.66 4.86
CA LEU A 55 3.02 4.21 4.93
C LEU A 55 3.30 5.01 3.66
N ILE A 56 4.05 6.10 3.80
CA ILE A 56 4.50 6.94 2.69
C ILE A 56 6.02 6.88 2.64
N ALA A 57 6.55 6.69 1.43
CA ALA A 57 7.98 6.81 1.14
C ALA A 57 8.25 8.19 0.55
N GLU A 58 9.20 8.90 1.14
CA GLU A 58 9.55 10.26 0.74
C GLU A 58 11.05 10.52 0.87
N ARG A 59 11.52 11.57 0.23
CA ARG A 59 12.88 12.12 0.38
C ARG A 59 12.86 13.64 0.22
N PRO A 60 13.88 14.38 0.68
CA PRO A 60 13.99 15.80 0.39
C PRO A 60 13.98 16.07 -1.12
N ALA A 61 13.16 17.03 -1.57
CA ALA A 61 13.08 17.39 -2.99
C ALA A 61 14.44 17.81 -3.55
N GLY A 62 14.72 17.41 -4.79
CA GLY A 62 16.02 17.67 -5.42
C GLY A 62 17.17 16.76 -5.00
N ALA A 63 16.94 15.87 -4.08
CA ALA A 63 17.95 14.99 -3.48
C ALA A 63 18.36 13.80 -4.37
N GLY A 64 18.39 13.93 -5.64
CA GLY A 64 18.90 12.97 -6.63
C GLY A 64 19.42 13.67 -7.88
N ASP A 65 19.23 14.97 -8.00
CA ASP A 65 19.74 15.76 -9.10
C ASP A 65 21.18 16.20 -8.80
N PRO A 66 22.19 15.74 -9.56
CA PRO A 66 23.57 16.18 -9.39
C PRO A 66 23.77 17.68 -9.66
N ARG A 67 22.74 18.41 -10.07
CA ARG A 67 22.74 19.86 -10.32
C ARG A 67 22.03 20.66 -9.24
N ALA A 68 21.35 19.99 -8.30
CA ALA A 68 20.73 20.68 -7.18
C ALA A 68 21.82 21.14 -6.21
N ASP A 69 21.85 22.44 -5.89
CA ASP A 69 22.62 22.95 -4.76
C ASP A 69 22.14 22.24 -3.48
N GLU A 70 23.07 21.96 -2.55
CA GLU A 70 22.69 21.31 -1.29
C GLU A 70 21.52 22.07 -0.62
N PRO A 71 20.39 21.39 -0.29
CA PRO A 71 19.25 22.06 0.30
C PRO A 71 19.67 22.66 1.64
N THR A 72 19.58 23.98 1.73
CA THR A 72 19.66 24.65 3.03
C THR A 72 18.56 24.14 3.93
N ALA A 73 18.87 23.73 5.13
CA ALA A 73 18.04 22.98 6.08
C ALA A 73 16.81 23.76 6.62
N THR A 74 16.10 24.48 5.79
CA THR A 74 14.89 25.20 6.13
C THR A 74 13.76 24.62 5.27
N GLU A 75 12.98 23.69 5.84
CA GLU A 75 11.73 23.15 5.26
C GLU A 75 11.87 22.70 3.80
N ALA A 76 12.81 21.78 3.54
CA ALA A 76 12.91 21.17 2.22
C ALA A 76 11.59 20.45 1.90
N GLU A 77 10.92 20.90 0.85
CA GLU A 77 9.73 20.26 0.30
C GLU A 77 10.03 18.77 0.10
N GLN A 78 9.14 17.88 0.62
CA GLN A 78 9.36 16.44 0.52
C GLN A 78 8.81 15.95 -0.82
N GLU A 79 9.62 15.19 -1.52
CA GLU A 79 9.21 14.46 -2.72
C GLU A 79 8.65 13.11 -2.31
N VAL A 80 7.38 12.86 -2.59
CA VAL A 80 6.74 11.57 -2.31
C VAL A 80 6.99 10.61 -3.46
N LEU A 81 7.49 9.42 -3.13
CA LEU A 81 7.97 8.42 -4.08
C LEU A 81 7.00 7.25 -4.25
N GLY A 82 6.13 7.02 -3.26
CA GLY A 82 5.19 5.92 -3.27
C GLY A 82 4.56 5.68 -1.90
N TYR A 83 3.72 4.66 -1.81
CA TYR A 83 3.03 4.29 -0.58
C TYR A 83 2.82 2.79 -0.45
N ALA A 84 2.47 2.34 0.75
CA ALA A 84 1.92 1.03 1.05
C ALA A 84 0.63 1.21 1.84
N LEU A 85 -0.45 0.52 1.45
CA LEU A 85 -1.73 0.46 2.15
C LEU A 85 -1.94 -0.97 2.65
N PHE A 86 -2.32 -1.15 3.90
CA PHE A 86 -2.42 -2.48 4.49
C PHE A 86 -3.39 -2.53 5.66
N PHE A 87 -3.84 -3.74 6.01
CA PHE A 87 -4.75 -3.96 7.13
C PHE A 87 -4.50 -5.32 7.80
N PRO A 88 -4.90 -5.48 9.08
CA PRO A 88 -4.67 -6.71 9.80
C PRO A 88 -5.55 -7.86 9.29
N THR A 89 -4.99 -9.07 9.26
CA THR A 89 -5.67 -10.33 9.01
C THR A 89 -5.54 -11.26 10.21
N PHE A 90 -6.28 -12.37 10.18
CA PHE A 90 -6.19 -13.39 11.21
C PHE A 90 -6.21 -14.79 10.60
N SER A 91 -5.31 -15.65 11.05
CA SER A 91 -5.27 -17.05 10.69
C SER A 91 -5.85 -17.92 11.79
N SER A 92 -6.97 -18.58 11.53
CA SER A 92 -7.55 -19.53 12.47
C SER A 92 -6.66 -20.77 12.70
N PHE A 93 -5.87 -21.17 11.72
CA PHE A 93 -4.96 -22.32 11.84
C PHE A 93 -3.74 -22.03 12.71
N LEU A 94 -3.23 -20.81 12.68
CA LEU A 94 -2.09 -20.38 13.48
C LEU A 94 -2.51 -19.71 14.80
N ALA A 95 -3.80 -19.35 14.93
CA ALA A 95 -4.32 -18.48 15.98
C ALA A 95 -3.49 -17.18 16.12
N SER A 96 -3.00 -16.67 15.00
CA SER A 96 -2.07 -15.55 14.89
C SER A 96 -2.59 -14.49 13.94
N THR A 97 -2.20 -13.24 14.22
CA THR A 97 -2.46 -12.12 13.30
C THR A 97 -1.47 -12.13 12.14
N GLY A 98 -1.88 -11.54 11.05
CA GLY A 98 -1.05 -11.24 9.90
C GLY A 98 -1.40 -9.86 9.35
N VAL A 99 -0.86 -9.53 8.21
CA VAL A 99 -1.20 -8.31 7.48
C VAL A 99 -1.51 -8.68 6.03
N TRP A 100 -2.56 -8.08 5.49
CA TRP A 100 -2.83 -8.00 4.07
C TRP A 100 -2.32 -6.65 3.55
N LEU A 101 -1.41 -6.70 2.61
CA LEU A 101 -0.96 -5.54 1.87
C LEU A 101 -1.90 -5.35 0.68
N GLU A 102 -2.72 -4.31 0.73
CA GLU A 102 -3.68 -3.99 -0.32
C GLU A 102 -2.96 -3.38 -1.51
N ASP A 103 -2.17 -2.33 -1.26
CA ASP A 103 -1.40 -1.64 -2.30
C ASP A 103 0.07 -1.53 -1.92
N LEU A 104 0.92 -1.69 -2.93
CA LEU A 104 2.33 -1.30 -2.91
C LEU A 104 2.63 -0.57 -4.21
N PHE A 105 2.67 0.74 -4.14
CA PHE A 105 2.88 1.58 -5.31
C PHE A 105 4.15 2.41 -5.19
N VAL A 106 4.90 2.49 -6.28
CA VAL A 106 6.06 3.37 -6.45
C VAL A 106 5.90 4.08 -7.78
N ARG A 107 5.99 5.39 -7.74
CA ARG A 107 5.97 6.23 -8.95
C ARG A 107 7.01 5.74 -9.95
N GLU A 108 6.67 5.76 -11.22
CA GLU A 108 7.45 5.10 -12.27
C GLU A 108 8.89 5.61 -12.31
N GLU A 109 9.09 6.91 -12.21
CA GLU A 109 10.39 7.58 -12.21
C GLU A 109 11.31 7.19 -11.02
N HIS A 110 10.75 6.61 -9.95
CA HIS A 110 11.48 6.19 -8.75
C HIS A 110 11.61 4.67 -8.63
N ARG A 111 11.15 3.93 -9.64
CA ARG A 111 11.32 2.48 -9.67
C ARG A 111 12.78 2.11 -9.85
N GLY A 112 13.19 1.01 -9.21
CA GLY A 112 14.59 0.59 -9.23
C GLY A 112 15.49 1.25 -8.18
N GLU A 113 15.05 2.31 -7.50
CA GLU A 113 15.78 3.03 -6.46
C GLU A 113 15.67 2.39 -5.05
N GLY A 114 14.96 1.28 -4.92
CA GLY A 114 14.81 0.56 -3.65
C GLY A 114 13.58 0.98 -2.83
N VAL A 115 12.76 1.92 -3.30
CA VAL A 115 11.58 2.45 -2.61
C VAL A 115 10.58 1.34 -2.25
N GLY A 116 10.20 0.51 -3.21
CA GLY A 116 9.28 -0.60 -2.96
C GLY A 116 9.81 -1.61 -1.93
N ARG A 117 11.14 -1.85 -1.93
CA ARG A 117 11.77 -2.68 -0.90
C ARG A 117 11.68 -2.03 0.46
N ALA A 118 11.94 -0.74 0.58
CA ALA A 118 11.85 -0.01 1.84
C ALA A 118 10.43 -0.04 2.43
N LEU A 119 9.40 0.24 1.60
CA LEU A 119 8.00 0.15 2.00
C LEU A 119 7.62 -1.26 2.46
N LEU A 120 7.90 -2.28 1.66
CA LEU A 120 7.56 -3.66 2.01
C LEU A 120 8.31 -4.14 3.26
N SER A 121 9.57 -3.74 3.42
CA SER A 121 10.35 -4.06 4.63
C SER A 121 9.79 -3.38 5.87
N ALA A 122 9.30 -2.15 5.76
CA ALA A 122 8.65 -1.44 6.87
C ALA A 122 7.34 -2.14 7.28
N VAL A 123 6.50 -2.55 6.32
CA VAL A 123 5.29 -3.34 6.62
C VAL A 123 5.66 -4.68 7.25
N ALA A 124 6.67 -5.39 6.75
CA ALA A 124 7.13 -6.66 7.33
C ALA A 124 7.65 -6.50 8.77
N ALA A 125 8.35 -5.40 9.07
CA ALA A 125 8.78 -5.08 10.43
C ALA A 125 7.57 -4.87 11.36
N LEU A 126 6.55 -4.12 10.92
CA LEU A 126 5.30 -3.94 11.68
C LEU A 126 4.58 -5.27 11.95
N VAL A 127 4.58 -6.20 10.99
CA VAL A 127 4.04 -7.56 11.22
C VAL A 127 4.76 -8.24 12.37
N GLN A 128 6.10 -8.24 12.38
CA GLN A 128 6.89 -8.87 13.42
C GLN A 128 6.73 -8.18 14.79
N GLU A 129 6.74 -6.85 14.82
CA GLU A 129 6.54 -6.05 16.04
C GLU A 129 5.19 -6.32 16.70
N ARG A 130 4.17 -6.62 15.89
CA ARG A 130 2.81 -6.96 16.36
C ARG A 130 2.65 -8.46 16.69
N GLY A 131 3.71 -9.25 16.59
CA GLY A 131 3.67 -10.70 16.83
C GLY A 131 2.96 -11.46 15.71
N GLY A 132 2.82 -10.87 14.54
CA GLY A 132 2.25 -11.51 13.37
C GLY A 132 3.24 -12.44 12.68
N GLU A 133 2.72 -13.42 11.93
CA GLU A 133 3.55 -14.44 11.27
C GLU A 133 3.47 -14.39 9.74
N ARG A 134 2.56 -13.58 9.17
CA ARG A 134 2.33 -13.54 7.72
C ARG A 134 2.12 -12.12 7.20
N LEU A 135 2.70 -11.88 6.04
CA LEU A 135 2.40 -10.75 5.16
C LEU A 135 1.95 -11.31 3.82
N GLU A 136 0.72 -11.02 3.44
CA GLU A 136 0.05 -11.58 2.26
C GLU A 136 -0.46 -10.45 1.35
N TRP A 137 -0.49 -10.70 0.06
CA TRP A 137 -1.00 -9.75 -0.95
C TRP A 137 -1.44 -10.48 -2.21
N ALA A 138 -2.15 -9.79 -3.09
CA ALA A 138 -2.37 -10.19 -4.47
C ALA A 138 -1.58 -9.29 -5.43
N ALA A 139 -1.29 -9.80 -6.60
CA ALA A 139 -0.73 -9.04 -7.69
C ALA A 139 -1.39 -9.47 -9.00
N LEU A 140 -1.57 -8.53 -9.93
CA LEU A 140 -2.09 -8.83 -11.25
C LEU A 140 -1.12 -9.76 -12.00
N ASP A 141 -1.65 -10.76 -12.65
CA ASP A 141 -0.89 -11.83 -13.28
C ASP A 141 -0.03 -11.36 -14.46
N TRP A 142 -0.39 -10.25 -15.06
CA TRP A 142 0.39 -9.60 -16.13
C TRP A 142 1.50 -8.67 -15.60
N ASN A 143 1.51 -8.31 -14.29
CA ASN A 143 2.47 -7.36 -13.72
C ASN A 143 3.82 -8.03 -13.45
N GLU A 144 4.51 -8.44 -14.50
CA GLU A 144 5.82 -9.11 -14.40
C GLU A 144 6.89 -8.33 -13.62
N PRO A 145 6.96 -6.98 -13.67
CA PRO A 145 7.88 -6.22 -12.82
C PRO A 145 7.63 -6.47 -11.33
N ALA A 146 6.38 -6.44 -10.87
CA ALA A 146 6.01 -6.70 -9.48
C ALA A 146 6.23 -8.17 -9.11
N LEU A 147 5.77 -9.11 -9.95
CA LEU A 147 5.98 -10.54 -9.73
C LEU A 147 7.47 -10.89 -9.63
N GLY A 148 8.31 -10.30 -10.49
CA GLY A 148 9.77 -10.47 -10.44
C GLY A 148 10.40 -9.88 -9.17
N PHE A 149 9.90 -8.75 -8.70
CA PHE A 149 10.32 -8.14 -7.45
C PHE A 149 9.98 -9.03 -6.25
N TYR A 150 8.77 -9.54 -6.14
CA TYR A 150 8.34 -10.41 -5.04
C TYR A 150 9.11 -11.74 -5.02
N ARG A 151 9.33 -12.36 -6.19
CA ARG A 151 10.18 -13.58 -6.30
C ARG A 151 11.59 -13.37 -5.76
N LYS A 152 12.22 -12.22 -6.04
CA LYS A 152 13.57 -11.87 -5.53
C LYS A 152 13.61 -11.67 -4.02
N LEU A 153 12.49 -11.38 -3.38
CA LEU A 153 12.35 -11.26 -1.93
C LEU A 153 12.04 -12.60 -1.25
N GLY A 154 11.83 -13.67 -2.01
CA GLY A 154 11.50 -15.00 -1.49
C GLY A 154 10.02 -15.22 -1.22
N ALA A 155 9.14 -14.38 -1.77
CA ALA A 155 7.70 -14.60 -1.66
C ALA A 155 7.27 -15.85 -2.42
N SER A 156 6.39 -16.65 -1.81
CA SER A 156 5.80 -17.83 -2.42
C SER A 156 4.44 -17.49 -3.03
N THR A 157 4.18 -17.97 -4.23
CA THR A 157 2.87 -17.83 -4.86
C THR A 157 1.92 -18.94 -4.37
N MET A 158 0.70 -18.58 -3.95
CA MET A 158 -0.31 -19.49 -3.42
C MET A 158 -1.26 -19.94 -4.54
N ASN A 159 -0.76 -20.73 -5.50
CA ASN A 159 -1.49 -21.09 -6.72
C ASN A 159 -2.73 -21.98 -6.49
N GLU A 160 -2.80 -22.69 -5.37
CA GLU A 160 -3.93 -23.54 -4.98
C GLU A 160 -5.10 -22.75 -4.38
N TRP A 161 -4.95 -21.45 -4.16
CA TRP A 161 -6.00 -20.58 -3.63
C TRP A 161 -6.58 -19.72 -4.75
N ILE A 162 -7.91 -19.72 -4.84
CA ILE A 162 -8.64 -18.90 -5.82
C ILE A 162 -9.40 -17.83 -5.04
N THR A 163 -9.14 -16.57 -5.36
CA THR A 163 -9.87 -15.45 -4.78
C THR A 163 -11.30 -15.43 -5.31
N HIS A 164 -12.28 -15.31 -4.41
CA HIS A 164 -13.69 -15.13 -4.73
C HIS A 164 -14.17 -13.79 -4.23
N ARG A 165 -15.04 -13.13 -5.01
CA ARG A 165 -15.65 -11.83 -4.65
C ARG A 165 -17.16 -11.90 -4.82
N LEU A 166 -17.87 -11.31 -3.87
CA LEU A 166 -19.27 -10.93 -4.01
C LEU A 166 -19.37 -9.42 -3.91
N ASP A 167 -19.94 -8.77 -4.88
CA ASP A 167 -20.21 -7.34 -4.89
C ASP A 167 -21.62 -7.04 -5.44
N GLY A 168 -22.02 -5.77 -5.45
CA GLY A 168 -23.24 -5.28 -6.02
C GLY A 168 -24.48 -6.11 -5.65
N GLU A 169 -25.24 -6.51 -6.67
CA GLU A 169 -26.49 -7.27 -6.51
C GLU A 169 -26.26 -8.68 -5.94
N ALA A 170 -25.13 -9.33 -6.27
CA ALA A 170 -24.81 -10.66 -5.75
C ALA A 170 -24.59 -10.62 -4.23
N LEU A 171 -23.85 -9.62 -3.73
CA LEU A 171 -23.65 -9.40 -2.29
C LEU A 171 -25.00 -9.09 -1.60
N ALA A 172 -25.80 -8.20 -2.17
CA ALA A 172 -27.11 -7.83 -1.61
C ALA A 172 -28.07 -9.04 -1.55
N SER A 173 -28.07 -9.89 -2.59
CA SER A 173 -28.89 -11.08 -2.63
C SER A 173 -28.52 -12.10 -1.54
N VAL A 174 -27.22 -12.35 -1.33
CA VAL A 174 -26.76 -13.25 -0.26
C VAL A 174 -27.07 -12.66 1.11
N ALA A 175 -26.87 -11.35 1.32
CA ALA A 175 -27.15 -10.66 2.59
C ALA A 175 -28.65 -10.74 2.97
N ALA A 176 -29.56 -10.66 2.00
CA ALA A 176 -31.00 -10.78 2.22
C ALA A 176 -31.40 -12.16 2.77
N GLN A 177 -30.67 -13.21 2.47
CA GLN A 177 -30.94 -14.58 2.96
C GLN A 177 -30.58 -14.78 4.43
N GLY A 178 -29.66 -13.98 4.98
CA GLY A 178 -29.25 -14.02 6.37
C GLY A 178 -30.15 -13.27 7.37
N ARG A 179 -31.14 -12.51 6.87
CA ARG A 179 -32.08 -11.72 7.70
C ARG A 179 -33.40 -12.49 7.98
N ARG A 180 -33.31 -13.73 8.39
CA ARG A 180 -34.46 -14.54 8.82
C ARG A 180 -34.55 -14.65 10.32
#